data_28319c568727d8dd9649aa196656929f
#
_entry.id   28319c568727d8dd9649aa196656929f
#
_cell.length_a   1.000
_cell.length_b   1.000
_cell.length_c   1.000
_cell.angle_alpha   90.00
_cell.angle_beta   90.00
_cell.angle_gamma   90.00
#
_symmetry.space_group_name_H-M   'P 1'
#
loop_
_entity.id
_entity.type
_entity.pdbx_description
1 polymer ?
#
loop_
_entity_poly.entity_id
_entity_poly.type
_entity_poly.pdbx_seq_one_letter_code
_entity_poly.pdbx_strand_id
1 'polypeptide(L)'
;MALEKLRIEGPGKLFGELGVQGAKNSTLPLLAASLLCGAEAVLHNCPLLSDVDTAVRILTTLGCRVRREGHTLVIDSSGLSGDEIPENLMREMRSSIVFLGAIVSRLGKAKLSFPGGCELGPRPIDLHLEALRKMGVSIRENHGCLECSVPGGLRGCPISLSFPSVGATENVMLAAVCARGVTVLSNAAREPEIEDLANFLNACGGRVSGAGGSVIVIEGVESLGGCEHRVIGDRIVAATYLAATAAAGGEVLLRDVEKEHLQLVLPVFEEAGCNIRASQGCLQLKAPERLRPVKCVRTMPYPGFPTDAQAPVMAMTCLADGTSVFVENIFENRYKHAGELMRLGANIKVEGRVAVVEGVPSLWGASVDAPDLRGGAALLIAGLAAEGTTTLSGLHHLDRGYEAVEENFRALGGRVWREST
;
A
#
# COMPACT_ATOMS: atom_id res chain seq x y z
N MET A 1 -16.19 19.80 9.31
CA MET A 1 -15.77 19.52 7.92
C MET A 1 -17.02 19.14 7.15
N ALA A 2 -17.27 19.72 5.97
CA ALA A 2 -18.33 19.26 5.08
C ALA A 2 -18.10 17.78 4.77
N LEU A 3 -19.16 16.98 4.83
CA LEU A 3 -19.08 15.54 4.50
C LEU A 3 -19.00 15.42 2.98
N GLU A 4 -17.80 15.14 2.47
CA GLU A 4 -17.61 14.87 1.04
C GLU A 4 -18.09 13.47 0.68
N LYS A 5 -18.71 13.34 -0.50
CA LYS A 5 -19.18 12.08 -1.05
C LYS A 5 -18.79 12.00 -2.52
N LEU A 6 -18.57 10.77 -3.03
CA LEU A 6 -18.51 10.53 -4.47
C LEU A 6 -19.89 10.14 -4.98
N ARG A 7 -20.29 10.82 -6.03
CA ARG A 7 -21.42 10.42 -6.86
C ARG A 7 -20.90 9.72 -8.10
N ILE A 8 -21.40 8.53 -8.36
CA ILE A 8 -20.96 7.64 -9.43
C ILE A 8 -22.20 7.27 -10.24
N GLU A 9 -22.20 7.59 -11.51
CA GLU A 9 -23.30 7.23 -12.42
C GLU A 9 -22.85 6.13 -13.38
N GLY A 10 -23.43 4.96 -13.25
CA GLY A 10 -23.20 3.80 -14.11
C GLY A 10 -24.45 3.36 -14.88
N PRO A 11 -24.34 2.33 -15.72
CA PRO A 11 -23.10 1.73 -16.18
C PRO A 11 -22.35 2.64 -17.18
N GLY A 12 -21.03 2.62 -17.15
CA GLY A 12 -20.19 3.41 -18.05
C GLY A 12 -18.92 2.68 -18.43
N LYS A 13 -18.68 2.47 -19.74
CA LYS A 13 -17.44 1.83 -20.20
C LYS A 13 -16.25 2.76 -20.04
N LEU A 14 -15.09 2.19 -19.67
CA LEU A 14 -13.86 2.92 -19.49
C LEU A 14 -12.93 2.76 -20.70
N PHE A 15 -12.46 3.87 -21.24
CA PHE A 15 -11.55 3.91 -22.37
C PHE A 15 -10.49 4.99 -22.17
N GLY A 16 -9.30 4.74 -22.64
CA GLY A 16 -8.25 5.77 -22.66
C GLY A 16 -6.95 5.28 -22.04
N GLU A 17 -6.16 6.24 -21.62
CA GLU A 17 -4.83 6.05 -21.11
C GLU A 17 -4.66 6.80 -19.80
N LEU A 18 -3.96 6.18 -18.83
CA LEU A 18 -3.71 6.76 -17.52
C LEU A 18 -2.30 6.42 -17.04
N GLY A 19 -1.58 7.43 -16.51
CA GLY A 19 -0.36 7.21 -15.74
C GLY A 19 -0.68 6.70 -14.35
N VAL A 20 -0.06 5.61 -13.93
CA VAL A 20 -0.23 5.08 -12.58
C VAL A 20 0.62 5.90 -11.62
N GLN A 21 0.01 6.40 -10.55
CA GLN A 21 0.70 7.13 -9.48
C GLN A 21 1.83 6.33 -8.83
N GLY A 22 2.76 7.00 -8.17
CA GLY A 22 3.79 6.33 -7.39
C GLY A 22 3.23 5.48 -6.25
N ALA A 23 3.92 4.39 -5.93
CA ALA A 23 3.47 3.44 -4.94
C ALA A 23 3.50 4.04 -3.53
N LYS A 24 2.33 4.14 -2.89
CA LYS A 24 2.21 4.57 -1.49
C LYS A 24 3.10 3.73 -0.58
N ASN A 25 3.00 2.40 -0.73
CA ASN A 25 3.71 1.45 0.12
C ASN A 25 5.23 1.43 -0.12
N SER A 26 5.71 2.06 -1.20
CA SER A 26 7.13 2.35 -1.40
C SER A 26 7.51 3.74 -0.87
N THR A 27 6.67 4.76 -1.13
CA THR A 27 6.95 6.14 -0.70
C THR A 27 7.15 6.25 0.82
N LEU A 28 6.31 5.58 1.62
CA LEU A 28 6.39 5.70 3.09
C LEU A 28 7.71 5.17 3.68
N PRO A 29 8.21 3.97 3.34
CA PRO A 29 9.51 3.52 3.82
C PRO A 29 10.67 4.32 3.23
N LEU A 30 10.58 4.86 2.01
CA LEU A 30 11.60 5.75 1.44
C LEU A 30 11.69 7.08 2.20
N LEU A 31 10.54 7.64 2.61
CA LEU A 31 10.51 8.82 3.49
C LEU A 31 11.15 8.53 4.86
N ALA A 32 10.89 7.34 5.44
CA ALA A 32 11.58 6.93 6.65
C ALA A 32 13.09 6.74 6.43
N ALA A 33 13.50 6.17 5.30
CA ALA A 33 14.91 5.98 4.93
C ALA A 33 15.64 7.31 4.75
N SER A 34 14.98 8.38 4.29
CA SER A 34 15.59 9.69 4.13
C SER A 34 16.16 10.28 5.44
N LEU A 35 15.64 9.86 6.61
CA LEU A 35 16.20 10.22 7.91
C LEU A 35 17.66 9.77 8.08
N LEU A 36 18.04 8.69 7.41
CA LEU A 36 19.39 8.09 7.53
C LEU A 36 20.44 8.83 6.71
N CYS A 37 20.03 9.61 5.70
CA CYS A 37 20.95 10.26 4.76
C CYS A 37 21.82 11.34 5.43
N GLY A 38 21.32 12.05 6.44
CA GLY A 38 22.03 13.18 7.05
C GLY A 38 22.32 14.34 6.09
N ALA A 39 21.69 14.34 4.93
CA ALA A 39 21.84 15.25 3.82
C ALA A 39 20.51 15.36 3.04
N GLU A 40 20.50 16.08 1.93
CA GLU A 40 19.33 16.21 1.06
C GLU A 40 19.12 14.94 0.22
N ALA A 41 17.91 14.41 0.25
CA ALA A 41 17.44 13.34 -0.64
C ALA A 41 16.26 13.86 -1.48
N VAL A 42 16.20 13.48 -2.76
CA VAL A 42 15.14 13.88 -3.70
C VAL A 42 14.37 12.64 -4.12
N LEU A 43 13.07 12.63 -3.83
CA LEU A 43 12.16 11.56 -4.23
C LEU A 43 11.19 12.06 -5.28
N HIS A 44 11.24 11.46 -6.48
CA HIS A 44 10.29 11.72 -7.56
C HIS A 44 9.14 10.73 -7.54
N ASN A 45 8.04 11.09 -8.20
CA ASN A 45 6.83 10.26 -8.32
C ASN A 45 6.18 9.93 -6.96
N CYS A 46 6.29 10.84 -5.99
CA CYS A 46 5.60 10.71 -4.69
C CYS A 46 4.12 11.09 -4.86
N PRO A 47 3.17 10.21 -4.58
CA PRO A 47 1.75 10.51 -4.78
C PRO A 47 1.23 11.56 -3.78
N LEU A 48 0.19 12.30 -4.19
CA LEU A 48 -0.50 13.29 -3.36
C LEU A 48 -1.57 12.59 -2.51
N LEU A 49 -1.15 12.00 -1.40
CA LEU A 49 -2.00 11.20 -0.52
C LEU A 49 -1.90 11.69 0.93
N SER A 50 -2.99 11.56 1.67
CA SER A 50 -3.02 11.97 3.10
C SER A 50 -2.02 11.18 3.96
N ASP A 51 -1.75 9.90 3.66
CA ASP A 51 -0.71 9.12 4.36
C ASP A 51 0.69 9.70 4.08
N VAL A 52 0.97 10.17 2.85
CA VAL A 52 2.26 10.80 2.50
C VAL A 52 2.40 12.16 3.18
N ASP A 53 1.34 12.93 3.26
CA ASP A 53 1.33 14.22 3.97
C ASP A 53 1.57 14.02 5.48
N THR A 54 0.98 12.98 6.07
CA THR A 54 1.25 12.63 7.47
C THR A 54 2.71 12.22 7.67
N ALA A 55 3.32 11.45 6.74
CA ALA A 55 4.74 11.12 6.80
C ALA A 55 5.64 12.37 6.69
N VAL A 56 5.30 13.32 5.84
CA VAL A 56 6.00 14.63 5.73
C VAL A 56 5.89 15.41 7.05
N ARG A 57 4.72 15.41 7.71
CA ARG A 57 4.54 16.02 9.03
C ARG A 57 5.39 15.35 10.09
N ILE A 58 5.53 14.01 10.05
CA ILE A 58 6.43 13.26 10.94
C ILE A 58 7.88 13.72 10.72
N LEU A 59 8.37 13.75 9.48
CA LEU A 59 9.72 14.21 9.15
C LEU A 59 9.98 15.64 9.66
N THR A 60 9.03 16.54 9.44
CA THR A 60 9.13 17.93 9.90
C THR A 60 9.18 18.01 11.44
N THR A 61 8.35 17.22 12.13
CA THR A 61 8.34 17.16 13.60
C THR A 61 9.66 16.64 14.16
N LEU A 62 10.30 15.70 13.45
CA LEU A 62 11.63 15.16 13.81
C LEU A 62 12.76 16.14 13.49
N GLY A 63 12.52 17.29 12.85
CA GLY A 63 13.50 18.32 12.57
C GLY A 63 14.03 18.36 11.13
N CYS A 64 13.46 17.55 10.22
CA CYS A 64 13.82 17.62 8.81
C CYS A 64 13.17 18.82 8.12
N ARG A 65 13.82 19.34 7.10
CA ARG A 65 13.23 20.32 6.18
C ARG A 65 12.70 19.57 4.97
N VAL A 66 11.41 19.72 4.69
CA VAL A 66 10.76 19.07 3.55
C VAL A 66 10.15 20.10 2.63
N ARG A 67 10.46 20.03 1.34
CA ARG A 67 9.86 20.83 0.29
C ARG A 67 9.18 19.91 -0.73
N ARG A 68 7.96 20.27 -1.13
CA ARG A 68 7.22 19.54 -2.15
C ARG A 68 7.06 20.41 -3.41
N GLU A 69 7.35 19.84 -4.57
CA GLU A 69 7.15 20.43 -5.88
C GLU A 69 6.37 19.42 -6.75
N GLY A 70 5.04 19.53 -6.75
CA GLY A 70 4.18 18.53 -7.38
C GLY A 70 4.40 17.13 -6.77
N HIS A 71 4.83 16.17 -7.59
CA HIS A 71 5.12 14.80 -7.18
C HIS A 71 6.59 14.59 -6.75
N THR A 72 7.34 15.66 -6.57
CA THR A 72 8.72 15.59 -6.07
C THR A 72 8.78 16.09 -4.63
N LEU A 73 9.42 15.28 -3.77
CA LEU A 73 9.73 15.66 -2.39
C LEU A 73 11.24 15.81 -2.25
N VAL A 74 11.67 16.94 -1.71
CA VAL A 74 13.07 17.23 -1.34
C VAL A 74 13.15 17.24 0.17
N ILE A 75 13.90 16.29 0.75
CA ILE A 75 14.00 16.07 2.19
C ILE A 75 15.44 16.31 2.64
N ASP A 76 15.66 17.33 3.45
CA ASP A 76 16.94 17.57 4.11
C ASP A 76 16.85 17.11 5.57
N SER A 77 17.55 16.02 5.88
CA SER A 77 17.60 15.43 7.21
C SER A 77 18.84 15.83 8.04
N SER A 78 19.61 16.84 7.60
CA SER A 78 20.77 17.35 8.34
C SER A 78 20.42 17.93 9.71
N GLY A 79 19.20 18.48 9.84
CA GLY A 79 18.67 19.07 11.07
C GLY A 79 17.94 18.12 12.00
N LEU A 80 17.96 16.82 11.73
CA LEU A 80 17.27 15.80 12.53
C LEU A 80 17.71 15.86 14.01
N SER A 81 16.76 16.05 14.93
CA SER A 81 17.04 16.16 16.38
C SER A 81 15.91 15.57 17.24
N GLY A 82 14.69 15.50 16.72
CA GLY A 82 13.53 14.91 17.40
C GLY A 82 13.57 13.39 17.38
N ASP A 83 13.28 12.77 18.52
CA ASP A 83 13.22 11.32 18.69
C ASP A 83 11.81 10.79 19.04
N GLU A 84 10.82 11.68 19.06
CA GLU A 84 9.43 11.34 19.40
C GLU A 84 8.48 11.62 18.23
N ILE A 85 7.66 10.62 17.89
CA ILE A 85 6.51 10.83 16.98
C ILE A 85 5.26 11.05 17.83
N PRO A 86 4.57 12.21 17.69
CA PRO A 86 3.36 12.52 18.44
C PRO A 86 2.24 11.49 18.21
N GLU A 87 1.46 11.24 19.26
CA GLU A 87 0.40 10.23 19.24
C GLU A 87 -0.64 10.46 18.13
N ASN A 88 -1.03 11.72 17.88
CA ASN A 88 -1.97 12.04 16.82
C ASN A 88 -1.46 11.59 15.44
N LEU A 89 -0.18 11.78 15.12
CA LEU A 89 0.42 11.34 13.85
C LEU A 89 0.51 9.80 13.77
N MET A 90 0.81 9.13 14.90
CA MET A 90 0.79 7.66 14.96
C MET A 90 -0.61 7.08 14.73
N ARG A 91 -1.66 7.78 15.16
CA ARG A 91 -3.06 7.37 14.96
C ARG A 91 -3.55 7.63 13.54
N GLU A 92 -3.15 8.75 12.94
CA GLU A 92 -3.51 9.11 11.54
C GLU A 92 -2.95 8.09 10.54
N MET A 93 -1.69 7.66 10.73
CA MET A 93 -1.02 6.75 9.82
C MET A 93 -0.40 5.58 10.59
N ARG A 94 -1.08 4.42 10.58
CA ARG A 94 -0.61 3.23 11.29
C ARG A 94 0.78 2.74 10.84
N SER A 95 1.12 2.89 9.56
CA SER A 95 2.43 2.54 9.01
C SER A 95 3.58 3.39 9.57
N SER A 96 3.28 4.40 10.40
CA SER A 96 4.30 5.22 11.08
C SER A 96 5.30 4.42 11.91
N ILE A 97 4.97 3.18 12.29
CA ILE A 97 5.91 2.27 12.94
C ILE A 97 7.17 2.00 12.09
N VAL A 98 7.13 2.18 10.76
CA VAL A 98 8.29 2.01 9.88
C VAL A 98 9.41 3.01 10.21
N PHE A 99 9.08 4.18 10.75
CA PHE A 99 10.06 5.18 11.16
C PHE A 99 10.94 4.73 12.34
N LEU A 100 10.48 3.74 13.13
CA LEU A 100 11.20 3.30 14.33
C LEU A 100 12.62 2.85 14.01
N GLY A 101 12.81 2.00 12.99
CA GLY A 101 14.13 1.50 12.58
C GLY A 101 15.08 2.63 12.19
N ALA A 102 14.59 3.60 11.43
CA ALA A 102 15.38 4.76 11.00
C ALA A 102 15.75 5.69 12.17
N ILE A 103 14.79 6.00 13.06
CA ILE A 103 15.04 6.89 14.21
C ILE A 103 16.08 6.28 15.17
N VAL A 104 15.90 5.00 15.56
CA VAL A 104 16.86 4.34 16.47
C VAL A 104 18.23 4.17 15.83
N SER A 105 18.30 3.97 14.51
CA SER A 105 19.55 3.88 13.77
C SER A 105 20.31 5.21 13.77
N ARG A 106 19.59 6.31 13.56
CA ARG A 106 20.19 7.64 13.43
C ARG A 106 20.47 8.32 14.76
N LEU A 107 19.58 8.17 15.76
CA LEU A 107 19.62 8.92 17.03
C LEU A 107 19.96 8.03 18.24
N GLY A 108 19.97 6.71 18.10
CA GLY A 108 20.18 5.77 19.21
C GLY A 108 19.04 5.70 20.22
N LYS A 109 17.95 6.41 19.99
CA LYS A 109 16.74 6.43 20.82
C LYS A 109 15.52 6.79 19.99
N ALA A 110 14.33 6.33 20.41
CA ALA A 110 13.06 6.72 19.81
C ALA A 110 11.93 6.58 20.84
N LYS A 111 10.89 7.42 20.70
CA LYS A 111 9.67 7.33 21.46
C LYS A 111 8.47 7.41 20.53
N LEU A 112 7.59 6.42 20.58
CA LEU A 112 6.40 6.31 19.74
C LEU A 112 5.23 5.79 20.57
N SER A 113 4.03 6.31 20.29
CA SER A 113 2.80 5.67 20.79
C SER A 113 2.54 4.36 20.02
N PHE A 114 1.88 3.39 20.67
CA PHE A 114 1.43 2.21 19.96
C PHE A 114 0.55 2.64 18.77
N PRO A 115 0.77 2.07 17.58
CA PRO A 115 -0.10 2.34 16.45
C PRO A 115 -1.52 1.91 16.78
N GLY A 116 -2.50 2.79 16.60
CA GLY A 116 -3.90 2.53 16.88
C GLY A 116 -4.46 1.29 16.19
N GLY A 117 -5.64 0.83 16.60
CA GLY A 117 -6.35 -0.28 15.98
C GLY A 117 -6.60 -0.03 14.48
N CYS A 118 -6.72 -1.08 13.69
CA CYS A 118 -7.05 -1.00 12.27
C CYS A 118 -8.43 -1.62 12.04
N GLU A 119 -9.19 -1.04 11.09
CA GLU A 119 -10.47 -1.58 10.64
C GLU A 119 -10.36 -3.06 10.17
N LEU A 120 -9.18 -3.48 9.72
CA LEU A 120 -8.90 -4.82 9.22
C LEU A 120 -8.55 -5.86 10.31
N GLY A 121 -8.56 -5.46 11.58
CA GLY A 121 -8.23 -6.32 12.73
C GLY A 121 -6.86 -6.03 13.37
N PRO A 122 -6.47 -6.83 14.36
CA PRO A 122 -5.18 -6.69 15.03
C PRO A 122 -4.02 -6.79 14.06
N ARG A 123 -3.06 -5.89 14.18
CA ARG A 123 -1.79 -5.95 13.46
C ARG A 123 -0.67 -5.86 14.48
N PRO A 124 -0.25 -6.97 15.04
CA PRO A 124 0.81 -6.98 16.04
C PRO A 124 2.11 -6.43 15.43
N ILE A 125 2.84 -5.67 16.21
CA ILE A 125 4.16 -5.12 15.86
C ILE A 125 5.30 -5.94 16.49
N ASP A 126 4.97 -7.10 17.04
CA ASP A 126 5.88 -8.02 17.72
C ASP A 126 7.09 -8.38 16.85
N LEU A 127 6.90 -8.70 15.57
CA LEU A 127 8.00 -9.00 14.64
C LEU A 127 9.00 -7.84 14.51
N HIS A 128 8.49 -6.59 14.47
CA HIS A 128 9.35 -5.41 14.45
C HIS A 128 10.19 -5.33 15.73
N LEU A 129 9.52 -5.44 16.89
CA LEU A 129 10.16 -5.26 18.18
C LEU A 129 11.14 -6.39 18.49
N GLU A 130 10.80 -7.65 18.17
CA GLU A 130 11.70 -8.80 18.34
C GLU A 130 12.98 -8.66 17.49
N ALA A 131 12.83 -8.27 16.23
CA ALA A 131 13.96 -8.07 15.35
C ALA A 131 14.90 -6.96 15.86
N LEU A 132 14.34 -5.82 16.26
CA LEU A 132 15.10 -4.70 16.80
C LEU A 132 15.78 -5.05 18.13
N ARG A 133 15.11 -5.81 19.02
CA ARG A 133 15.73 -6.31 20.26
C ARG A 133 16.97 -7.19 19.98
N LYS A 134 16.91 -8.05 18.95
CA LYS A 134 18.08 -8.85 18.52
C LYS A 134 19.25 -7.98 18.06
N MET A 135 18.97 -6.82 17.47
CA MET A 135 19.98 -5.84 17.06
C MET A 135 20.52 -4.98 18.21
N GLY A 136 20.05 -5.17 19.44
CA GLY A 136 20.51 -4.47 20.65
C GLY A 136 19.63 -3.31 21.09
N VAL A 137 18.43 -3.14 20.54
CA VAL A 137 17.48 -2.13 21.01
C VAL A 137 16.84 -2.56 22.33
N SER A 138 17.00 -1.75 23.36
CA SER A 138 16.21 -1.85 24.61
C SER A 138 14.87 -1.19 24.40
N ILE A 139 13.79 -1.95 24.54
CA ILE A 139 12.42 -1.48 24.32
C ILE A 139 11.63 -1.63 25.61
N ARG A 140 11.11 -0.52 26.10
CA ARG A 140 10.20 -0.45 27.25
C ARG A 140 8.82 -0.04 26.75
N GLU A 141 7.82 -0.78 27.21
CA GLU A 141 6.42 -0.48 26.93
C GLU A 141 5.82 0.17 28.18
N ASN A 142 5.40 1.41 28.06
CA ASN A 142 4.88 2.18 29.18
C ASN A 142 3.65 3.00 28.76
N HIS A 143 2.50 2.71 29.39
CA HIS A 143 1.24 3.44 29.17
C HIS A 143 0.87 3.69 27.70
N GLY A 144 1.02 2.67 26.84
CA GLY A 144 0.71 2.76 25.41
C GLY A 144 1.77 3.46 24.57
N CYS A 145 2.97 3.70 25.12
CA CYS A 145 4.14 4.23 24.43
C CYS A 145 5.26 3.20 24.40
N LEU A 146 6.02 3.22 23.30
CA LEU A 146 7.29 2.51 23.13
C LEU A 146 8.44 3.49 23.38
N GLU A 147 9.27 3.21 24.37
CA GLU A 147 10.51 3.92 24.62
C GLU A 147 11.67 3.00 24.24
N CYS A 148 12.40 3.40 23.21
CA CYS A 148 13.49 2.63 22.62
C CYS A 148 14.83 3.32 22.85
N SER A 149 15.89 2.54 23.16
CA SER A 149 17.25 3.07 23.29
C SER A 149 18.28 2.02 22.87
N VAL A 150 19.44 2.49 22.38
CA VAL A 150 20.52 1.64 21.89
C VAL A 150 21.85 2.10 22.49
N PRO A 151 22.09 1.88 23.79
CA PRO A 151 23.27 2.43 24.48
C PRO A 151 24.61 1.92 23.91
N GLY A 152 24.64 0.73 23.30
CA GLY A 152 25.84 0.13 22.69
C GLY A 152 25.94 0.31 21.17
N GLY A 153 25.04 1.06 20.54
CA GLY A 153 24.86 1.12 19.09
C GLY A 153 24.27 -0.18 18.53
N LEU A 154 23.63 -0.06 17.36
CA LEU A 154 23.03 -1.21 16.66
C LEU A 154 24.13 -2.18 16.19
N ARG A 155 23.81 -3.48 16.27
CA ARG A 155 24.70 -4.56 15.82
C ARG A 155 23.98 -5.44 14.82
N GLY A 156 24.64 -5.71 13.71
CA GLY A 156 24.20 -6.70 12.73
C GLY A 156 24.18 -8.09 13.34
N CYS A 157 23.15 -8.86 13.02
CA CYS A 157 22.97 -10.23 13.51
C CYS A 157 22.07 -11.03 12.56
N PRO A 158 22.05 -12.37 12.66
CA PRO A 158 21.07 -13.20 11.97
C PRO A 158 19.66 -12.95 12.55
N ILE A 159 18.69 -12.65 11.69
CA ILE A 159 17.28 -12.44 12.04
C ILE A 159 16.44 -13.36 11.15
N SER A 160 15.54 -14.12 11.74
CA SER A 160 14.56 -14.90 11.00
C SER A 160 13.15 -14.45 11.41
N LEU A 161 12.35 -14.00 10.45
CA LEU A 161 10.95 -13.64 10.69
C LEU A 161 10.08 -14.89 10.64
N SER A 162 9.16 -15.04 11.58
CA SER A 162 8.19 -16.15 11.58
C SER A 162 7.16 -16.03 10.47
N PHE A 163 6.95 -14.81 9.97
CA PHE A 163 6.10 -14.48 8.83
C PHE A 163 6.79 -13.39 7.98
N PRO A 164 6.72 -13.44 6.63
CA PRO A 164 7.33 -12.43 5.77
C PRO A 164 6.56 -11.11 5.82
N SER A 165 6.73 -10.39 6.93
CA SER A 165 6.10 -9.10 7.18
C SER A 165 6.84 -7.99 6.44
N VAL A 166 6.12 -7.26 5.59
CA VAL A 166 6.66 -6.09 4.86
C VAL A 166 7.21 -5.06 5.83
N GLY A 167 6.41 -4.58 6.78
CA GLY A 167 6.84 -3.53 7.71
C GLY A 167 7.98 -3.97 8.63
N ALA A 168 8.02 -5.25 9.08
CA ALA A 168 9.15 -5.74 9.87
C ALA A 168 10.43 -5.82 9.03
N THR A 169 10.33 -6.25 7.77
CA THR A 169 11.45 -6.26 6.82
C THR A 169 12.00 -4.85 6.61
N GLU A 170 11.13 -3.87 6.34
CA GLU A 170 11.50 -2.45 6.18
C GLU A 170 12.21 -1.92 7.44
N ASN A 171 11.66 -2.14 8.63
CA ASN A 171 12.27 -1.67 9.88
C ASN A 171 13.66 -2.29 10.12
N VAL A 172 13.83 -3.59 9.82
CA VAL A 172 15.13 -4.25 9.93
C VAL A 172 16.12 -3.65 8.93
N MET A 173 15.72 -3.43 7.68
CA MET A 173 16.58 -2.83 6.65
C MET A 173 17.05 -1.43 7.09
N LEU A 174 16.12 -0.59 7.56
CA LEU A 174 16.41 0.76 8.03
C LEU A 174 17.31 0.80 9.28
N ALA A 175 17.12 -0.16 10.19
CA ALA A 175 17.98 -0.25 11.37
C ALA A 175 19.37 -0.83 11.04
N ALA A 176 19.43 -1.80 10.12
CA ALA A 176 20.64 -2.57 9.84
C ALA A 176 21.64 -1.83 8.95
N VAL A 177 21.17 -0.94 8.07
CA VAL A 177 22.04 -0.30 7.06
C VAL A 177 23.19 0.53 7.68
N CYS A 178 23.01 1.05 8.92
CA CYS A 178 24.06 1.74 9.68
C CYS A 178 24.47 0.97 10.96
N ALA A 179 24.07 -0.30 11.11
CA ALA A 179 24.45 -1.12 12.26
C ALA A 179 25.90 -1.64 12.09
N ARG A 180 26.60 -1.90 13.20
CA ARG A 180 27.95 -2.48 13.15
C ARG A 180 27.90 -3.95 12.74
N GLY A 181 28.56 -4.33 11.65
CA GLY A 181 28.65 -5.70 11.16
C GLY A 181 27.61 -6.02 10.09
N VAL A 182 27.24 -7.29 9.97
CA VAL A 182 26.36 -7.79 8.91
C VAL A 182 25.06 -8.31 9.53
N THR A 183 23.94 -7.93 8.94
CA THR A 183 22.63 -8.49 9.23
C THR A 183 22.21 -9.44 8.10
N VAL A 184 21.82 -10.66 8.46
CA VAL A 184 21.23 -11.62 7.53
C VAL A 184 19.76 -11.80 7.92
N LEU A 185 18.87 -11.23 7.13
CA LEU A 185 17.43 -11.31 7.35
C LEU A 185 16.84 -12.45 6.52
N SER A 186 16.40 -13.50 7.18
CA SER A 186 15.76 -14.67 6.57
C SER A 186 14.23 -14.59 6.67
N ASN A 187 13.52 -15.20 5.72
CA ASN A 187 12.09 -15.11 5.54
C ASN A 187 11.60 -13.66 5.42
N ALA A 188 12.38 -12.84 4.73
CA ALA A 188 12.06 -11.45 4.42
C ALA A 188 10.84 -11.35 3.49
N ALA A 189 10.14 -10.24 3.55
CA ALA A 189 9.16 -9.85 2.56
C ALA A 189 9.84 -9.63 1.19
N ARG A 190 9.13 -9.94 0.12
CA ARG A 190 9.69 -10.01 -1.25
C ARG A 190 9.00 -9.04 -2.22
N GLU A 191 8.13 -8.21 -1.70
CA GLU A 191 7.37 -7.22 -2.45
C GLU A 191 8.31 -6.28 -3.22
N PRO A 192 7.91 -5.80 -4.41
CA PRO A 192 8.70 -4.82 -5.20
C PRO A 192 9.07 -3.58 -4.41
N GLU A 193 8.26 -3.20 -3.45
CA GLU A 193 8.49 -2.06 -2.55
C GLU A 193 9.72 -2.28 -1.63
N ILE A 194 10.06 -3.55 -1.33
CA ILE A 194 11.29 -3.92 -0.59
C ILE A 194 12.52 -3.77 -1.48
N GLU A 195 12.41 -4.13 -2.76
CA GLU A 195 13.49 -3.92 -3.73
C GLU A 195 13.72 -2.42 -3.96
N ASP A 196 12.65 -1.62 -4.05
CA ASP A 196 12.72 -0.18 -4.21
C ASP A 196 13.42 0.49 -3.02
N LEU A 197 13.09 0.06 -1.77
CA LEU A 197 13.80 0.51 -0.57
C LEU A 197 15.28 0.12 -0.61
N ALA A 198 15.63 -1.10 -1.00
CA ALA A 198 17.03 -1.53 -1.13
C ALA A 198 17.78 -0.70 -2.17
N ASN A 199 17.16 -0.40 -3.31
CA ASN A 199 17.73 0.43 -4.36
C ASN A 199 18.00 1.86 -3.87
N PHE A 200 17.06 2.45 -3.14
CA PHE A 200 17.25 3.76 -2.51
C PHE A 200 18.42 3.75 -1.51
N LEU A 201 18.42 2.79 -0.58
CA LEU A 201 19.50 2.67 0.42
C LEU A 201 20.86 2.50 -0.25
N ASN A 202 20.96 1.69 -1.30
CA ASN A 202 22.19 1.49 -2.06
C ASN A 202 22.61 2.76 -2.83
N ALA A 203 21.65 3.50 -3.40
CA ALA A 203 21.93 4.79 -4.03
C ALA A 203 22.49 5.83 -3.04
N CYS A 204 22.07 5.74 -1.77
CA CYS A 204 22.60 6.56 -0.68
C CYS A 204 23.95 6.10 -0.15
N GLY A 205 24.55 5.02 -0.67
CA GLY A 205 25.83 4.46 -0.24
C GLY A 205 25.73 3.28 0.73
N GLY A 206 24.53 2.74 0.93
CA GLY A 206 24.29 1.51 1.68
C GLY A 206 24.79 0.26 0.93
N ARG A 207 24.73 -0.89 1.62
CA ARG A 207 25.14 -2.19 1.07
C ARG A 207 24.10 -3.24 1.39
N VAL A 208 23.04 -3.24 0.59
CA VAL A 208 21.90 -4.16 0.71
C VAL A 208 21.86 -5.07 -0.51
N SER A 209 21.78 -6.37 -0.31
CA SER A 209 21.68 -7.37 -1.37
C SER A 209 20.63 -8.43 -1.05
N GLY A 210 20.10 -9.10 -2.08
CA GLY A 210 19.10 -10.16 -1.94
C GLY A 210 17.65 -9.68 -1.74
N ALA A 211 17.35 -8.37 -1.81
CA ALA A 211 15.99 -7.85 -1.83
C ALA A 211 15.19 -8.46 -3.01
N GLY A 212 13.89 -8.72 -2.81
CA GLY A 212 13.07 -9.51 -3.73
C GLY A 212 13.17 -11.03 -3.53
N GLY A 213 14.23 -11.49 -2.84
CA GLY A 213 14.38 -12.86 -2.36
C GLY A 213 13.91 -13.05 -0.92
N SER A 214 13.97 -14.29 -0.43
CA SER A 214 13.61 -14.62 0.95
C SER A 214 14.72 -14.33 1.96
N VAL A 215 15.92 -14.00 1.50
CA VAL A 215 17.07 -13.66 2.34
C VAL A 215 17.68 -12.34 1.86
N ILE A 216 17.75 -11.38 2.77
CA ILE A 216 18.38 -10.08 2.53
C ILE A 216 19.62 -9.99 3.39
N VAL A 217 20.75 -9.59 2.78
CA VAL A 217 22.01 -9.37 3.46
C VAL A 217 22.30 -7.88 3.47
N ILE A 218 22.57 -7.31 4.65
CA ILE A 218 22.82 -5.90 4.86
C ILE A 218 24.15 -5.75 5.58
N GLU A 219 25.13 -5.16 4.89
CA GLU A 219 26.41 -4.79 5.49
C GLU A 219 26.30 -3.35 5.99
N GLY A 220 26.45 -3.16 7.29
CA GLY A 220 26.34 -1.84 7.88
C GLY A 220 27.46 -0.90 7.44
N VAL A 221 27.09 0.36 7.16
CA VAL A 221 28.00 1.44 6.78
C VAL A 221 28.03 2.52 7.86
N GLU A 222 29.08 3.35 7.89
CA GLU A 222 29.22 4.42 8.90
C GLU A 222 28.20 5.53 8.72
N SER A 223 27.85 5.86 7.45
CA SER A 223 26.89 6.93 7.11
C SER A 223 26.33 6.71 5.71
N LEU A 224 25.15 7.27 5.49
CA LEU A 224 24.54 7.38 4.17
C LEU A 224 24.63 8.83 3.70
N GLY A 225 24.74 9.02 2.38
CA GLY A 225 24.62 10.31 1.72
C GLY A 225 23.20 10.56 1.20
N GLY A 226 23.00 11.74 0.61
CA GLY A 226 21.79 12.01 -0.15
C GLY A 226 21.80 11.35 -1.53
N CYS A 227 20.62 11.13 -2.09
CA CYS A 227 20.48 10.64 -3.46
C CYS A 227 19.21 11.19 -4.12
N GLU A 228 19.11 10.99 -5.41
CA GLU A 228 17.90 11.21 -6.19
C GLU A 228 17.32 9.85 -6.58
N HIS A 229 16.03 9.65 -6.33
CA HIS A 229 15.36 8.37 -6.55
C HIS A 229 13.94 8.56 -7.07
N ARG A 230 13.50 7.70 -7.98
CA ARG A 230 12.14 7.68 -8.49
C ARG A 230 11.37 6.50 -7.89
N VAL A 231 10.30 6.80 -7.17
CA VAL A 231 9.38 5.81 -6.61
C VAL A 231 8.73 4.98 -7.72
N ILE A 232 8.68 3.67 -7.55
CA ILE A 232 8.02 2.76 -8.51
C ILE A 232 6.52 3.03 -8.61
N GLY A 233 5.90 2.64 -9.73
CA GLY A 233 4.44 2.74 -9.92
C GLY A 233 3.66 1.83 -8.97
N ASP A 234 2.48 2.30 -8.52
CA ASP A 234 1.63 1.55 -7.56
C ASP A 234 0.90 0.39 -8.24
N ARG A 235 1.41 -0.82 -8.08
CA ARG A 235 0.81 -2.05 -8.63
C ARG A 235 -0.61 -2.31 -8.12
N ILE A 236 -0.98 -1.86 -6.93
CA ILE A 236 -2.33 -2.06 -6.37
C ILE A 236 -3.31 -1.06 -6.98
N VAL A 237 -2.88 0.17 -7.20
CA VAL A 237 -3.66 1.17 -7.96
C VAL A 237 -3.85 0.70 -9.40
N ALA A 238 -2.80 0.17 -10.05
CA ALA A 238 -2.92 -0.45 -11.36
C ALA A 238 -3.96 -1.58 -11.38
N ALA A 239 -3.88 -2.53 -10.42
CA ALA A 239 -4.87 -3.61 -10.29
C ALA A 239 -6.30 -3.09 -10.09
N THR A 240 -6.46 -1.96 -9.40
CA THR A 240 -7.78 -1.32 -9.18
C THR A 240 -8.35 -0.77 -10.49
N TYR A 241 -7.56 -0.07 -11.31
CA TYR A 241 -8.02 0.42 -12.61
C TYR A 241 -8.31 -0.73 -13.59
N LEU A 242 -7.51 -1.80 -13.56
CA LEU A 242 -7.79 -3.01 -14.35
C LEU A 242 -9.11 -3.66 -13.92
N ALA A 243 -9.37 -3.77 -12.60
CA ALA A 243 -10.61 -4.33 -12.08
C ALA A 243 -11.83 -3.46 -12.44
N ALA A 244 -11.69 -2.13 -12.37
CA ALA A 244 -12.74 -1.20 -12.78
C ALA A 244 -13.05 -1.35 -14.28
N THR A 245 -12.04 -1.42 -15.13
CA THR A 245 -12.22 -1.62 -16.56
C THR A 245 -12.86 -2.97 -16.88
N ALA A 246 -12.43 -4.04 -16.19
CA ALA A 246 -13.01 -5.36 -16.36
C ALA A 246 -14.50 -5.39 -15.97
N ALA A 247 -14.88 -4.74 -14.86
CA ALA A 247 -16.26 -4.68 -14.36
C ALA A 247 -17.17 -3.80 -15.22
N ALA A 248 -16.71 -2.59 -15.56
CA ALA A 248 -17.50 -1.61 -16.31
C ALA A 248 -17.47 -1.84 -17.83
N GLY A 249 -16.53 -2.65 -18.32
CA GLY A 249 -16.27 -2.86 -19.74
C GLY A 249 -15.38 -1.76 -20.33
N GLY A 250 -14.82 -2.02 -21.49
CA GLY A 250 -13.97 -1.08 -22.22
C GLY A 250 -12.55 -1.56 -22.41
N GLU A 251 -11.63 -0.60 -22.62
CA GLU A 251 -10.21 -0.87 -22.90
C GLU A 251 -9.35 0.28 -22.37
N VAL A 252 -8.40 0.01 -21.51
CA VAL A 252 -7.50 1.02 -20.94
C VAL A 252 -6.04 0.64 -21.13
N LEU A 253 -5.19 1.67 -21.28
CA LEU A 253 -3.73 1.57 -21.24
C LEU A 253 -3.23 2.25 -19.96
N LEU A 254 -2.55 1.52 -19.10
CA LEU A 254 -1.87 2.04 -17.93
C LEU A 254 -0.39 2.20 -18.21
N ARG A 255 0.18 3.37 -17.89
CA ARG A 255 1.63 3.65 -17.95
C ARG A 255 2.24 3.65 -16.56
N ASP A 256 3.55 3.65 -16.48
CA ASP A 256 4.34 3.61 -15.23
C ASP A 256 4.00 2.39 -14.36
N VAL A 257 3.80 1.24 -14.98
CA VAL A 257 3.50 -0.02 -14.31
C VAL A 257 4.31 -1.17 -14.89
N GLU A 258 4.95 -1.95 -14.02
CA GLU A 258 5.72 -3.13 -14.40
C GLU A 258 4.86 -4.40 -14.23
N LYS A 259 4.74 -5.19 -15.30
CA LYS A 259 3.95 -6.44 -15.29
C LYS A 259 4.49 -7.45 -14.27
N GLU A 260 5.79 -7.43 -14.05
CA GLU A 260 6.51 -8.28 -13.10
C GLU A 260 6.01 -8.07 -11.67
N HIS A 261 5.53 -6.86 -11.34
CA HIS A 261 4.95 -6.55 -10.02
C HIS A 261 3.53 -7.12 -9.84
N LEU A 262 2.91 -7.61 -10.90
CA LEU A 262 1.52 -8.11 -10.94
C LEU A 262 1.41 -9.60 -11.32
N GLN A 263 2.47 -10.39 -11.15
CA GLN A 263 2.61 -11.78 -11.63
C GLN A 263 1.40 -12.68 -11.34
N LEU A 264 0.82 -12.63 -10.14
CA LEU A 264 -0.35 -13.44 -9.78
C LEU A 264 -1.68 -12.66 -9.82
N VAL A 265 -1.63 -11.39 -10.17
CA VAL A 265 -2.83 -10.56 -10.36
C VAL A 265 -3.32 -10.65 -11.80
N LEU A 266 -2.42 -10.54 -12.80
CA LEU A 266 -2.77 -10.57 -14.22
C LEU A 266 -3.46 -11.88 -14.64
N PRO A 267 -3.00 -13.08 -14.23
CA PRO A 267 -3.69 -14.32 -14.56
C PRO A 267 -5.14 -14.39 -14.10
N VAL A 268 -5.50 -13.68 -13.02
CA VAL A 268 -6.89 -13.61 -12.53
C VAL A 268 -7.78 -12.86 -13.53
N PHE A 269 -7.28 -11.79 -14.13
CA PHE A 269 -7.99 -11.05 -15.18
C PHE A 269 -8.09 -11.87 -16.49
N GLU A 270 -7.04 -12.62 -16.84
CA GLU A 270 -7.05 -13.51 -18.00
C GLU A 270 -8.06 -14.66 -17.81
N GLU A 271 -8.13 -15.25 -16.60
CA GLU A 271 -9.14 -16.25 -16.23
C GLU A 271 -10.55 -15.66 -16.35
N ALA A 272 -10.75 -14.41 -15.92
CA ALA A 272 -12.01 -13.68 -16.08
C ALA A 272 -12.35 -13.34 -17.53
N GLY A 273 -11.44 -13.60 -18.48
CA GLY A 273 -11.68 -13.42 -19.93
C GLY A 273 -11.15 -12.12 -20.48
N CYS A 274 -10.45 -11.32 -19.69
CA CYS A 274 -9.82 -10.10 -20.18
C CYS A 274 -8.65 -10.40 -21.11
N ASN A 275 -8.44 -9.56 -22.14
CA ASN A 275 -7.25 -9.60 -22.97
C ASN A 275 -6.24 -8.61 -22.42
N ILE A 276 -5.04 -9.11 -22.07
CA ILE A 276 -3.97 -8.30 -21.49
C ILE A 276 -2.80 -8.28 -22.45
N ARG A 277 -2.25 -7.08 -22.69
CA ARG A 277 -1.01 -6.86 -23.41
C ARG A 277 -0.07 -6.03 -22.56
N ALA A 278 1.16 -6.48 -22.41
CA ALA A 278 2.19 -5.77 -21.66
C ALA A 278 3.33 -5.38 -22.60
N SER A 279 3.83 -4.19 -22.41
CA SER A 279 5.07 -3.68 -23.00
C SER A 279 5.84 -2.96 -21.90
N GLN A 280 7.07 -2.54 -22.17
CA GLN A 280 7.93 -1.89 -21.16
C GLN A 280 7.21 -0.70 -20.51
N GLY A 281 7.00 -0.77 -19.19
CA GLY A 281 6.34 0.28 -18.39
C GLY A 281 4.85 0.51 -18.71
N CYS A 282 4.21 -0.35 -19.52
CA CYS A 282 2.82 -0.18 -19.93
C CYS A 282 2.05 -1.49 -19.84
N LEU A 283 0.77 -1.39 -19.47
CA LEU A 283 -0.15 -2.51 -19.38
C LEU A 283 -1.51 -2.13 -19.97
N GLN A 284 -1.94 -2.85 -20.99
CA GLN A 284 -3.24 -2.69 -21.63
C GLN A 284 -4.17 -3.82 -21.23
N LEU A 285 -5.39 -3.49 -20.83
CA LEU A 285 -6.46 -4.44 -20.61
C LEU A 285 -7.67 -4.08 -21.46
N LYS A 286 -8.21 -5.09 -22.15
CA LYS A 286 -9.50 -5.05 -22.83
C LYS A 286 -10.45 -6.02 -22.14
N ALA A 287 -11.56 -5.50 -21.65
CA ALA A 287 -12.61 -6.30 -21.02
C ALA A 287 -13.36 -7.16 -22.03
N PRO A 288 -13.83 -8.37 -21.67
CA PRO A 288 -14.77 -9.15 -22.48
C PRO A 288 -16.17 -8.54 -22.44
N GLU A 289 -17.08 -9.02 -23.28
CA GLU A 289 -18.50 -8.63 -23.20
C GLU A 289 -19.16 -9.08 -21.89
N ARG A 290 -18.77 -10.25 -21.40
CA ARG A 290 -19.17 -10.79 -20.10
C ARG A 290 -18.00 -11.47 -19.41
N LEU A 291 -17.82 -11.16 -18.14
CA LEU A 291 -16.77 -11.75 -17.33
C LEU A 291 -17.06 -13.23 -17.03
N ARG A 292 -16.03 -14.04 -17.05
CA ARG A 292 -16.07 -15.41 -16.55
C ARG A 292 -15.77 -15.43 -15.05
N PRO A 293 -16.27 -16.43 -14.29
CA PRO A 293 -15.92 -16.57 -12.89
C PRO A 293 -14.45 -16.92 -12.72
N VAL A 294 -13.87 -16.47 -11.61
CA VAL A 294 -12.52 -16.83 -11.18
C VAL A 294 -12.65 -17.95 -10.16
N LYS A 295 -12.02 -19.11 -10.42
CA LYS A 295 -12.20 -20.31 -9.59
C LYS A 295 -11.85 -20.10 -8.13
N CYS A 296 -10.66 -19.54 -7.85
CA CYS A 296 -10.23 -19.28 -6.49
C CYS A 296 -9.12 -18.22 -6.44
N VAL A 297 -9.40 -17.12 -5.75
CA VAL A 297 -8.40 -16.12 -5.39
C VAL A 297 -8.00 -16.32 -3.94
N ARG A 298 -6.73 -16.66 -3.70
CA ARG A 298 -6.18 -16.87 -2.36
C ARG A 298 -5.11 -15.84 -2.07
N THR A 299 -5.34 -15.00 -1.06
CA THR A 299 -4.34 -14.01 -0.66
C THR A 299 -3.16 -14.66 0.04
N MET A 300 -1.95 -14.25 -0.35
CA MET A 300 -0.68 -14.74 0.19
C MET A 300 0.38 -13.63 0.13
N PRO A 301 1.44 -13.71 0.97
CA PRO A 301 2.61 -12.85 0.79
C PRO A 301 3.17 -12.93 -0.63
N TYR A 302 3.77 -11.86 -1.10
CA TYR A 302 4.35 -11.78 -2.44
C TYR A 302 5.41 -12.92 -2.67
N PRO A 303 5.44 -13.55 -3.86
CA PRO A 303 4.73 -13.19 -5.10
C PRO A 303 3.30 -13.73 -5.17
N GLY A 304 2.67 -14.13 -4.07
CA GLY A 304 1.28 -14.53 -4.02
C GLY A 304 0.31 -13.38 -4.34
N PHE A 305 -0.99 -13.70 -4.44
CA PHE A 305 -2.02 -12.70 -4.72
C PHE A 305 -2.13 -11.71 -3.55
N PRO A 306 -1.94 -10.38 -3.78
CA PRO A 306 -1.91 -9.40 -2.70
C PRO A 306 -3.31 -9.18 -2.11
N THR A 307 -3.39 -9.16 -0.78
CA THR A 307 -4.65 -8.88 -0.06
C THR A 307 -5.24 -7.51 -0.44
N ASP A 308 -4.41 -6.54 -0.85
CA ASP A 308 -4.85 -5.21 -1.26
C ASP A 308 -5.58 -5.19 -2.61
N ALA A 309 -5.37 -6.18 -3.49
CA ALA A 309 -6.12 -6.34 -4.74
C ALA A 309 -7.38 -7.19 -4.57
N GLN A 310 -7.61 -7.81 -3.42
CA GLN A 310 -8.71 -8.75 -3.19
C GLN A 310 -10.07 -8.07 -3.31
N ALA A 311 -10.30 -6.93 -2.66
CA ALA A 311 -11.58 -6.23 -2.69
C ALA A 311 -11.92 -5.66 -4.08
N PRO A 312 -11.02 -4.98 -4.81
CA PRO A 312 -11.23 -4.59 -6.21
C PRO A 312 -11.61 -5.76 -7.12
N VAL A 313 -10.90 -6.89 -7.03
CA VAL A 313 -11.19 -8.06 -7.86
C VAL A 313 -12.50 -8.74 -7.45
N MET A 314 -12.84 -8.75 -6.16
CA MET A 314 -14.15 -9.24 -5.72
C MET A 314 -15.30 -8.43 -6.33
N ALA A 315 -15.20 -7.10 -6.34
CA ALA A 315 -16.20 -6.24 -6.97
C ALA A 315 -16.37 -6.55 -8.46
N MET A 316 -15.29 -6.78 -9.20
CA MET A 316 -15.31 -7.20 -10.59
C MET A 316 -16.09 -8.53 -10.76
N THR A 317 -15.85 -9.51 -9.89
CA THR A 317 -16.47 -10.84 -10.02
C THR A 317 -17.96 -10.86 -9.67
N CYS A 318 -18.52 -9.81 -9.05
CA CYS A 318 -19.95 -9.69 -8.82
C CYS A 318 -20.79 -9.69 -10.13
N LEU A 319 -20.16 -9.38 -11.27
CA LEU A 319 -20.79 -9.37 -12.60
C LEU A 319 -20.35 -10.55 -13.49
N ALA A 320 -19.63 -11.53 -12.95
CA ALA A 320 -19.15 -12.68 -13.69
C ALA A 320 -20.27 -13.71 -13.93
N ASP A 321 -20.17 -14.48 -15.02
CA ASP A 321 -21.14 -15.54 -15.33
C ASP A 321 -20.80 -16.83 -14.57
N GLY A 322 -21.07 -16.86 -13.27
CA GLY A 322 -20.86 -18.00 -12.41
C GLY A 322 -20.29 -17.65 -11.04
N THR A 323 -19.71 -18.63 -10.36
CA THR A 323 -19.29 -18.51 -8.97
C THR A 323 -17.78 -18.36 -8.86
N SER A 324 -17.34 -17.34 -8.08
CA SER A 324 -15.95 -17.09 -7.72
C SER A 324 -15.74 -17.28 -6.22
N VAL A 325 -14.56 -17.79 -5.83
CA VAL A 325 -14.23 -18.05 -4.43
C VAL A 325 -13.02 -17.22 -4.01
N PHE A 326 -13.09 -16.60 -2.84
CA PHE A 326 -12.00 -15.83 -2.24
C PHE A 326 -11.62 -16.42 -0.89
N VAL A 327 -10.32 -16.57 -0.65
CA VAL A 327 -9.77 -17.05 0.62
C VAL A 327 -8.78 -16.02 1.13
N GLU A 328 -9.10 -15.37 2.25
CA GLU A 328 -8.26 -14.34 2.85
C GLU A 328 -7.37 -14.94 3.95
N ASN A 329 -6.07 -14.99 3.71
CA ASN A 329 -5.11 -15.57 4.64
C ASN A 329 -4.29 -14.53 5.43
N ILE A 330 -4.35 -13.25 5.03
CA ILE A 330 -3.52 -12.19 5.61
C ILE A 330 -4.23 -11.46 6.76
N PHE A 331 -5.51 -11.08 6.55
CA PHE A 331 -6.28 -10.30 7.53
C PHE A 331 -7.58 -10.99 7.94
N GLU A 332 -7.96 -10.84 9.21
CA GLU A 332 -9.16 -11.48 9.75
C GLU A 332 -10.46 -10.79 9.30
N ASN A 333 -10.46 -9.46 9.24
CA ASN A 333 -11.66 -8.65 8.98
C ASN A 333 -11.62 -7.96 7.60
N ARG A 334 -11.17 -8.69 6.55
CA ARG A 334 -10.98 -8.09 5.23
C ARG A 334 -12.26 -7.93 4.41
N TYR A 335 -13.32 -8.64 4.76
CA TYR A 335 -14.58 -8.69 3.97
C TYR A 335 -15.65 -7.67 4.40
N LYS A 336 -15.32 -6.63 5.15
CA LYS A 336 -16.29 -5.59 5.55
C LYS A 336 -17.04 -4.96 4.37
N HIS A 337 -16.36 -4.81 3.22
CA HIS A 337 -16.94 -4.26 2.00
C HIS A 337 -18.00 -5.18 1.35
N ALA A 338 -18.03 -6.47 1.67
CA ALA A 338 -19.00 -7.41 1.10
C ALA A 338 -20.44 -7.01 1.47
N GLY A 339 -20.69 -6.55 2.69
CA GLY A 339 -21.98 -6.04 3.11
C GLY A 339 -22.46 -4.84 2.29
N GLU A 340 -21.55 -3.94 1.96
CA GLU A 340 -21.86 -2.78 1.13
C GLU A 340 -22.03 -3.15 -0.36
N LEU A 341 -21.28 -4.13 -0.89
CA LEU A 341 -21.52 -4.69 -2.24
C LEU A 341 -22.90 -5.36 -2.34
N MET A 342 -23.35 -6.05 -1.29
CA MET A 342 -24.70 -6.63 -1.26
C MET A 342 -25.80 -5.56 -1.30
N ARG A 343 -25.56 -4.36 -0.79
CA ARG A 343 -26.50 -3.22 -0.94
C ARG A 343 -26.63 -2.76 -2.39
N LEU A 344 -25.59 -2.98 -3.20
CA LEU A 344 -25.62 -2.76 -4.65
C LEU A 344 -26.25 -3.95 -5.42
N GLY A 345 -26.70 -5.00 -4.73
CA GLY A 345 -27.34 -6.17 -5.32
C GLY A 345 -26.41 -7.35 -5.58
N ALA A 346 -25.17 -7.32 -5.11
CA ALA A 346 -24.24 -8.45 -5.24
C ALA A 346 -24.73 -9.66 -4.42
N ASN A 347 -24.49 -10.87 -4.91
CA ASN A 347 -24.75 -12.11 -4.20
C ASN A 347 -23.43 -12.65 -3.62
N ILE A 348 -23.19 -12.36 -2.33
CA ILE A 348 -21.97 -12.73 -1.64
C ILE A 348 -22.29 -13.44 -0.32
N LYS A 349 -21.65 -14.58 -0.09
CA LYS A 349 -21.69 -15.28 1.19
C LYS A 349 -20.30 -15.32 1.81
N VAL A 350 -20.18 -14.85 3.05
CA VAL A 350 -18.90 -14.83 3.79
C VAL A 350 -19.00 -15.78 4.99
N GLU A 351 -18.03 -16.69 5.10
CA GLU A 351 -17.86 -17.59 6.25
C GLU A 351 -16.39 -17.58 6.68
N GLY A 352 -16.10 -16.92 7.80
CA GLY A 352 -14.75 -16.78 8.32
C GLY A 352 -13.80 -16.12 7.29
N ARG A 353 -12.84 -16.88 6.81
CA ARG A 353 -11.84 -16.43 5.82
C ARG A 353 -12.22 -16.72 4.37
N VAL A 354 -13.40 -17.24 4.11
CA VAL A 354 -13.87 -17.59 2.77
C VAL A 354 -15.05 -16.72 2.39
N ALA A 355 -15.01 -16.16 1.19
CA ALA A 355 -16.14 -15.50 0.56
C ALA A 355 -16.46 -16.19 -0.77
N VAL A 356 -17.73 -16.47 -0.99
CA VAL A 356 -18.28 -17.02 -2.24
C VAL A 356 -19.09 -15.92 -2.90
N VAL A 357 -18.73 -15.57 -4.12
CA VAL A 357 -19.40 -14.57 -4.95
C VAL A 357 -20.09 -15.28 -6.09
N GLU A 358 -21.40 -15.24 -6.13
CA GLU A 358 -22.20 -15.67 -7.27
C GLU A 358 -22.54 -14.45 -8.11
N GLY A 359 -22.04 -14.41 -9.33
CA GLY A 359 -22.22 -13.26 -10.19
C GLY A 359 -23.68 -13.02 -10.56
N VAL A 360 -24.06 -11.75 -10.63
CA VAL A 360 -25.42 -11.29 -10.95
C VAL A 360 -25.45 -10.62 -12.33
N PRO A 361 -26.63 -10.56 -12.98
CA PRO A 361 -26.76 -9.88 -14.28
C PRO A 361 -26.48 -8.39 -14.23
N SER A 362 -26.86 -7.71 -13.15
CA SER A 362 -26.70 -6.26 -12.94
C SER A 362 -26.50 -5.94 -11.47
N LEU A 363 -25.77 -4.88 -11.19
CA LEU A 363 -25.73 -4.19 -9.90
C LEU A 363 -26.57 -2.90 -10.01
N TRP A 364 -27.03 -2.38 -8.88
CA TRP A 364 -27.90 -1.21 -8.80
C TRP A 364 -27.29 -0.13 -7.93
N GLY A 365 -27.38 1.12 -8.36
CA GLY A 365 -26.88 2.26 -7.60
C GLY A 365 -27.53 2.36 -6.21
N ALA A 366 -26.73 2.59 -5.19
CA ALA A 366 -27.18 2.73 -3.80
C ALA A 366 -26.28 3.72 -3.03
N SER A 367 -26.74 4.12 -1.84
CA SER A 367 -25.88 4.82 -0.88
C SER A 367 -25.10 3.80 -0.09
N VAL A 368 -23.76 3.90 -0.14
CA VAL A 368 -22.81 2.98 0.50
C VAL A 368 -21.71 3.75 1.22
N ASP A 369 -21.07 3.10 2.19
CA ASP A 369 -20.01 3.71 2.98
C ASP A 369 -18.70 2.92 2.87
N ALA A 370 -17.58 3.63 2.61
CA ALA A 370 -16.27 3.00 2.50
C ALA A 370 -15.82 2.49 3.88
N PRO A 371 -15.71 1.17 4.09
CA PRO A 371 -15.29 0.62 5.37
C PRO A 371 -13.78 0.72 5.61
N ASP A 372 -13.02 0.81 4.56
CA ASP A 372 -11.56 0.95 4.51
C ASP A 372 -11.11 1.38 3.10
N LEU A 373 -9.80 1.62 2.93
CA LEU A 373 -9.22 2.07 1.67
C LEU A 373 -9.58 1.19 0.46
N ARG A 374 -9.41 -0.13 0.56
CA ARG A 374 -9.61 -1.06 -0.58
C ARG A 374 -11.07 -1.45 -0.74
N GLY A 375 -11.80 -1.47 0.37
CA GLY A 375 -13.27 -1.60 0.34
C GLY A 375 -13.92 -0.42 -0.37
N GLY A 376 -13.49 0.80 -0.10
CA GLY A 376 -13.95 2.00 -0.82
C GLY A 376 -13.69 1.92 -2.32
N ALA A 377 -12.49 1.47 -2.73
CA ALA A 377 -12.17 1.25 -4.14
C ALA A 377 -13.07 0.17 -4.79
N ALA A 378 -13.37 -0.91 -4.07
CA ALA A 378 -14.29 -1.95 -4.55
C ALA A 378 -15.71 -1.41 -4.77
N LEU A 379 -16.19 -0.55 -3.87
CA LEU A 379 -17.51 0.08 -4.00
C LEU A 379 -17.57 1.09 -5.15
N LEU A 380 -16.48 1.82 -5.40
CA LEU A 380 -16.36 2.69 -6.57
C LEU A 380 -16.40 1.87 -7.87
N ILE A 381 -15.66 0.75 -7.94
CA ILE A 381 -15.70 -0.17 -9.09
C ILE A 381 -17.11 -0.69 -9.34
N ALA A 382 -17.78 -1.17 -8.29
CA ALA A 382 -19.15 -1.68 -8.40
C ALA A 382 -20.11 -0.57 -8.84
N GLY A 383 -19.96 0.66 -8.33
CA GLY A 383 -20.77 1.82 -8.72
C GLY A 383 -20.60 2.22 -10.19
N LEU A 384 -19.38 2.12 -10.74
CA LEU A 384 -19.12 2.37 -12.17
C LEU A 384 -19.84 1.37 -13.09
N ALA A 385 -20.05 0.15 -12.62
CA ALA A 385 -20.71 -0.91 -13.36
C ALA A 385 -22.21 -1.05 -13.04
N ALA A 386 -22.70 -0.42 -11.97
CA ALA A 386 -24.09 -0.49 -11.52
C ALA A 386 -25.03 0.36 -12.39
N GLU A 387 -26.29 -0.05 -12.48
CA GLU A 387 -27.34 0.77 -13.10
C GLU A 387 -27.82 1.87 -12.15
N GLY A 388 -27.82 3.12 -12.62
CA GLY A 388 -28.26 4.28 -11.86
C GLY A 388 -27.12 4.99 -11.13
N THR A 389 -27.43 5.58 -9.97
CA THR A 389 -26.48 6.42 -9.22
C THR A 389 -26.08 5.77 -7.91
N THR A 390 -24.78 5.62 -7.70
CA THR A 390 -24.20 5.23 -6.41
C THR A 390 -23.65 6.47 -5.70
N THR A 391 -23.93 6.59 -4.40
CA THR A 391 -23.36 7.62 -3.53
C THR A 391 -22.45 6.96 -2.53
N LEU A 392 -21.13 7.22 -2.62
CA LEU A 392 -20.11 6.66 -1.76
C LEU A 392 -19.64 7.69 -0.74
N SER A 393 -19.80 7.41 0.53
CA SER A 393 -19.27 8.18 1.68
C SER A 393 -17.98 7.56 2.24
N GLY A 394 -17.37 8.18 3.25
CA GLY A 394 -16.12 7.68 3.86
C GLY A 394 -14.88 7.93 2.99
N LEU A 395 -14.85 9.00 2.21
CA LEU A 395 -13.78 9.29 1.22
C LEU A 395 -12.41 9.45 1.82
N HIS A 396 -12.31 9.84 3.09
CA HIS A 396 -11.03 9.91 3.80
C HIS A 396 -10.26 8.58 3.78
N HIS A 397 -10.95 7.44 3.59
CA HIS A 397 -10.29 6.17 3.38
C HIS A 397 -9.65 6.07 1.99
N LEU A 398 -10.34 6.53 0.93
CA LEU A 398 -9.81 6.50 -0.44
C LEU A 398 -8.61 7.45 -0.60
N ASP A 399 -8.70 8.66 -0.03
CA ASP A 399 -7.67 9.71 -0.13
C ASP A 399 -6.33 9.31 0.50
N ARG A 400 -6.32 8.23 1.27
CA ARG A 400 -5.09 7.62 1.80
C ARG A 400 -4.29 6.83 0.77
N GLY A 401 -4.88 6.42 -0.36
CA GLY A 401 -4.19 5.54 -1.29
C GLY A 401 -4.51 5.75 -2.77
N TYR A 402 -5.46 6.59 -3.11
CA TYR A 402 -5.82 6.92 -4.49
C TYR A 402 -5.81 8.42 -4.68
N GLU A 403 -4.87 8.89 -5.50
CA GLU A 403 -4.73 10.29 -5.86
C GLU A 403 -5.78 10.66 -6.92
N ALA A 404 -6.50 11.79 -6.71
CA ALA A 404 -7.43 12.36 -7.67
C ALA A 404 -8.34 11.30 -8.35
N VAL A 405 -8.88 10.36 -7.55
CA VAL A 405 -9.55 9.16 -8.05
C VAL A 405 -10.71 9.48 -8.98
N GLU A 406 -11.50 10.51 -8.65
CA GLU A 406 -12.62 10.97 -9.47
C GLU A 406 -12.17 11.56 -10.81
N GLU A 407 -11.05 12.30 -10.82
CA GLU A 407 -10.49 12.91 -12.03
C GLU A 407 -9.93 11.84 -12.96
N ASN A 408 -9.22 10.87 -12.41
CA ASN A 408 -8.65 9.76 -13.14
C ASN A 408 -9.73 8.89 -13.80
N PHE A 409 -10.83 8.57 -13.08
CA PHE A 409 -11.94 7.85 -13.67
C PHE A 409 -12.70 8.69 -14.72
N ARG A 410 -12.84 10.00 -14.54
CA ARG A 410 -13.41 10.90 -15.56
C ARG A 410 -12.54 10.95 -16.82
N ALA A 411 -11.23 10.97 -16.68
CA ALA A 411 -10.31 10.92 -17.82
C ALA A 411 -10.46 9.63 -18.64
N LEU A 412 -10.86 8.53 -17.99
CA LEU A 412 -11.18 7.26 -18.63
C LEU A 412 -12.64 7.17 -19.13
N GLY A 413 -13.44 8.25 -19.02
CA GLY A 413 -14.84 8.28 -19.45
C GLY A 413 -15.86 7.87 -18.38
N GLY A 414 -15.42 7.59 -17.15
CA GLY A 414 -16.30 7.35 -16.01
C GLY A 414 -17.04 8.61 -15.56
N ARG A 415 -18.26 8.47 -15.08
CA ARG A 415 -19.08 9.57 -14.57
C ARG A 415 -19.03 9.58 -13.05
N VAL A 416 -18.00 10.25 -12.53
CA VAL A 416 -17.67 10.31 -11.09
C VAL A 416 -17.41 11.75 -10.67
N TRP A 417 -18.07 12.21 -9.60
CA TRP A 417 -17.91 13.56 -9.05
C TRP A 417 -17.75 13.51 -7.53
N ARG A 418 -16.98 14.45 -7.00
CA ARG A 418 -16.93 14.72 -5.57
C ARG A 418 -17.93 15.84 -5.26
N GLU A 419 -18.85 15.60 -4.33
CA GLU A 419 -19.86 16.55 -3.86
C GLU A 419 -19.60 16.87 -2.38
N SER A 420 -19.61 18.15 -2.02
CA SER A 420 -19.58 18.62 -0.63
C SER A 420 -21.02 18.86 -0.16
N THR A 421 -21.43 18.23 0.93
CA THR A 421 -22.77 18.39 1.53
C THR A 421 -22.68 19.27 2.76
#